data_9bde749f242bd2415dd3d08422789a35
#
_entry.id   9bde749f242bd2415dd3d08422789a35
#
_cell.length_a   1.000
_cell.length_b   1.000
_cell.length_c   1.000
_cell.angle_alpha   90.00
_cell.angle_beta   90.00
_cell.angle_gamma   90.00
#
_symmetry.space_group_name_H-M   'P 1'
#
loop_
_entity.id
_entity.type
_entity.pdbx_description
1 polymer ?
#
loop_
_entity_poly.entity_id
_entity_poly.type
_entity_poly.pdbx_seq_one_letter_code
_entity_poly.pdbx_strand_id
1 'polypeptide(L)'
;MTENEQKSFELCFRFYARWREITIDTDKQWEDFAEDVGRLAADLSAVPCPLGVHLLEAVLDSINDLYKNGMKPVAVGYFGRADL
;
A
#
# COMPACT_ATOMS: atom_id res chain seq x y z
N MET A 1 3.19 -3.21 21.09
CA MET A 1 2.38 -3.51 19.89
C MET A 1 1.80 -4.91 20.03
N THR A 2 0.52 -5.08 19.71
CA THR A 2 -0.11 -6.39 19.77
C THR A 2 0.29 -7.26 18.57
N GLU A 3 0.03 -8.56 18.67
CA GLU A 3 0.28 -9.48 17.56
C GLU A 3 -0.54 -9.11 16.33
N ASN A 4 -1.78 -8.67 16.53
CA ASN A 4 -2.65 -8.29 15.43
C ASN A 4 -2.14 -7.03 14.73
N GLU A 5 -1.64 -6.06 15.48
CA GLU A 5 -1.04 -4.86 14.91
C GLU A 5 0.20 -5.24 14.09
N GLN A 6 1.05 -6.07 14.67
CA GLN A 6 2.26 -6.51 13.98
C GLN A 6 1.93 -7.25 12.69
N LYS A 7 0.93 -8.13 12.73
CA LYS A 7 0.51 -8.88 11.56
C LYS A 7 -0.03 -7.95 10.47
N SER A 8 -0.78 -6.93 10.85
CA SER A 8 -1.30 -5.94 9.90
C SER A 8 -0.15 -5.21 9.20
N PHE A 9 0.86 -4.80 9.94
CA PHE A 9 2.05 -4.17 9.36
C PHE A 9 2.78 -5.11 8.42
N GLU A 10 2.95 -6.37 8.80
CA GLU A 10 3.66 -7.35 7.96
C GLU A 10 2.95 -7.59 6.63
N LEU A 11 1.64 -7.74 6.66
CA LEU A 11 0.85 -7.97 5.45
C LEU A 11 0.98 -6.78 4.50
N CYS A 12 0.85 -5.57 5.03
CA CYS A 12 0.94 -4.36 4.23
C CYS A 12 2.36 -4.13 3.72
N PHE A 13 3.36 -4.44 4.53
CA PHE A 13 4.76 -4.31 4.13
C PHE A 13 5.07 -5.18 2.93
N ARG A 14 4.64 -6.45 2.96
CA ARG A 14 4.88 -7.39 1.87
C ARG A 14 4.24 -6.93 0.57
N PHE A 15 3.02 -6.45 0.68
CA PHE A 15 2.29 -5.94 -0.48
C PHE A 15 2.99 -4.71 -1.06
N TYR A 16 3.34 -3.76 -0.21
CA TYR A 16 3.98 -2.52 -0.63
C TYR A 16 5.35 -2.80 -1.25
N ALA A 17 6.16 -3.63 -0.60
CA ALA A 17 7.50 -3.97 -1.10
C ALA A 17 7.45 -4.59 -2.49
N ARG A 18 6.43 -5.42 -2.75
CA ARG A 18 6.26 -6.06 -4.03
C ARG A 18 5.87 -5.06 -5.12
N TRP A 19 4.80 -4.31 -4.90
CA TRP A 19 4.25 -3.42 -5.93
C TRP A 19 5.03 -2.12 -6.10
N ARG A 20 5.82 -1.76 -5.10
CA ARG A 20 6.72 -0.63 -5.16
C ARG A 20 7.75 -0.79 -6.29
N GLU A 21 8.11 -2.02 -6.61
CA GLU A 21 9.15 -2.33 -7.60
C GLU A 21 8.59 -2.70 -8.98
N ILE A 22 7.27 -2.77 -9.12
CA ILE A 22 6.65 -3.17 -10.37
C ILE A 22 6.04 -1.96 -11.06
N THR A 23 6.40 -1.77 -12.33
CA THR A 23 5.76 -0.75 -13.15
C THR A 23 4.54 -1.39 -13.80
N ILE A 24 3.36 -0.85 -13.51
CA ILE A 24 2.12 -1.38 -14.07
C ILE A 24 1.82 -0.65 -15.37
N ASP A 25 1.97 -1.34 -16.50
CA ASP A 25 1.72 -0.73 -17.79
C ASP A 25 0.94 -1.64 -18.76
N THR A 26 0.46 -2.78 -18.27
CA THR A 26 -0.39 -3.68 -19.08
C THR A 26 -1.69 -3.98 -18.34
N ASP A 27 -2.71 -4.37 -19.07
CA ASP A 27 -4.00 -4.75 -18.47
C ASP A 27 -3.84 -5.94 -17.54
N LYS A 28 -2.99 -6.88 -17.92
CA LYS A 28 -2.72 -8.06 -17.10
C LYS A 28 -2.11 -7.67 -15.76
N GLN A 29 -1.19 -6.73 -15.77
CA GLN A 29 -0.59 -6.24 -14.53
C GLN A 29 -1.60 -5.54 -13.65
N TRP A 30 -2.53 -4.75 -14.24
CA TRP A 30 -3.59 -4.13 -13.47
C TRP A 30 -4.53 -5.17 -12.85
N GLU A 31 -4.81 -6.25 -13.57
CA GLU A 31 -5.62 -7.34 -13.03
C GLU A 31 -4.90 -8.02 -11.86
N ASP A 32 -3.62 -8.28 -12.00
CA ASP A 32 -2.81 -8.89 -10.95
C ASP A 32 -2.76 -8.00 -9.71
N PHE A 33 -2.63 -6.68 -9.92
CA PHE A 33 -2.65 -5.72 -8.83
C PHE A 33 -3.99 -5.75 -8.10
N ALA A 34 -5.09 -5.71 -8.85
CA ALA A 34 -6.43 -5.74 -8.27
C ALA A 34 -6.67 -7.03 -7.47
N GLU A 35 -6.20 -8.17 -7.98
CA GLU A 35 -6.28 -9.43 -7.26
C GLU A 35 -5.51 -9.40 -5.94
N ASP A 36 -4.30 -8.85 -5.97
CA ASP A 36 -3.49 -8.75 -4.77
C ASP A 36 -4.10 -7.80 -3.75
N VAL A 37 -4.70 -6.70 -4.20
CA VAL A 37 -5.42 -5.79 -3.31
C VAL A 37 -6.57 -6.53 -2.62
N GLY A 38 -7.34 -7.29 -3.38
CA GLY A 38 -8.44 -8.07 -2.83
C GLY A 38 -7.97 -9.10 -1.82
N ARG A 39 -6.85 -9.76 -2.11
CA ARG A 39 -6.27 -10.75 -1.22
C ARG A 39 -5.78 -10.11 0.07
N LEU A 40 -5.10 -8.97 -0.05
CA LEU A 40 -4.62 -8.22 1.11
C LEU A 40 -5.80 -7.77 1.98
N ALA A 41 -6.85 -7.24 1.36
CA ALA A 41 -8.05 -6.82 2.09
C ALA A 41 -8.68 -7.98 2.84
N ALA A 42 -8.76 -9.16 2.21
CA ALA A 42 -9.30 -10.34 2.85
C ALA A 42 -8.44 -10.78 4.03
N ASP A 43 -7.11 -10.78 3.85
CA ASP A 43 -6.19 -11.17 4.91
C ASP A 43 -6.26 -10.20 6.09
N LEU A 44 -6.35 -8.91 5.82
CA LEU A 44 -6.49 -7.91 6.87
C LEU A 44 -7.84 -8.03 7.59
N SER A 45 -8.88 -8.39 6.87
CA SER A 45 -10.20 -8.59 7.47
C SER A 45 -10.24 -9.76 8.44
N ALA A 46 -9.36 -10.73 8.25
CA ALA A 46 -9.25 -11.88 9.15
C ALA A 46 -8.50 -11.52 10.42
N VAL A 47 -7.84 -10.38 10.46
CA VAL A 47 -7.13 -9.91 11.66
C VAL A 47 -8.03 -8.88 12.35
N PRO A 48 -8.49 -9.15 13.60
CA PRO A 48 -9.41 -8.24 14.27
C PRO A 48 -8.69 -6.99 14.79
N CYS A 49 -8.33 -6.11 13.88
CA CYS A 49 -7.54 -4.92 14.19
C CYS A 49 -7.88 -3.79 13.20
N PRO A 50 -8.47 -2.68 13.67
CA PRO A 50 -8.82 -1.55 12.79
C PRO A 50 -7.63 -0.92 12.09
N LEU A 51 -6.43 -1.09 12.63
CA LEU A 51 -5.21 -0.56 12.05
C LEU A 51 -5.02 -1.05 10.60
N GLY A 52 -5.44 -2.29 10.32
CA GLY A 52 -5.29 -2.87 8.99
C GLY A 52 -5.96 -2.05 7.89
N VAL A 53 -7.15 -1.52 8.18
CA VAL A 53 -7.89 -0.71 7.22
C VAL A 53 -7.14 0.57 6.91
N HIS A 54 -6.63 1.23 7.95
CA HIS A 54 -5.87 2.47 7.77
C HIS A 54 -4.57 2.24 7.02
N LEU A 55 -3.89 1.13 7.33
CA LEU A 55 -2.65 0.78 6.63
C LEU A 55 -2.92 0.47 5.15
N LEU A 56 -4.00 -0.23 4.85
CA LEU A 56 -4.37 -0.54 3.48
C LEU A 56 -4.59 0.74 2.69
N GLU A 57 -5.34 1.69 3.24
CA GLU A 57 -5.57 2.98 2.58
C GLU A 57 -4.27 3.73 2.34
N ALA A 58 -3.40 3.78 3.35
CA ALA A 58 -2.12 4.47 3.25
C ALA A 58 -1.22 3.85 2.18
N VAL A 59 -1.16 2.53 2.15
CA VAL A 59 -0.33 1.81 1.18
C VAL A 59 -0.84 2.04 -0.25
N LEU A 60 -2.14 1.97 -0.46
CA LEU A 60 -2.72 2.18 -1.78
C LEU A 60 -2.51 3.61 -2.25
N ASP A 61 -2.67 4.58 -1.36
CA ASP A 61 -2.42 5.98 -1.69
C ASP A 61 -0.95 6.20 -2.06
N SER A 62 -0.03 5.60 -1.32
CA SER A 62 1.40 5.73 -1.59
C SER A 62 1.78 5.13 -2.94
N ILE A 63 1.23 3.97 -3.26
CA ILE A 63 1.50 3.32 -4.55
C ILE A 63 0.92 4.15 -5.70
N ASN A 64 -0.28 4.68 -5.51
CA ASN A 64 -0.91 5.52 -6.51
C ASN A 64 -0.07 6.77 -6.77
N ASP A 65 0.47 7.38 -5.73
CA ASP A 65 1.35 8.54 -5.87
C ASP A 65 2.63 8.20 -6.63
N LEU A 66 3.21 7.02 -6.34
CA LEU A 66 4.39 6.56 -7.07
C LEU A 66 4.10 6.38 -8.55
N TYR A 67 2.97 5.79 -8.90
CA TYR A 67 2.61 5.57 -10.30
C TYR A 67 2.38 6.90 -11.02
N LYS A 68 1.72 7.85 -10.36
CA LYS A 68 1.53 9.19 -10.92
C LYS A 68 2.85 9.91 -11.14
N ASN A 69 3.85 9.60 -10.33
CA ASN A 69 5.16 10.24 -10.39
C ASN A 69 6.16 9.40 -11.19
N GLY A 70 5.71 8.48 -12.04
CA GLY A 70 6.56 7.66 -12.88
C GLY A 70 7.46 6.71 -12.10
N MET A 71 6.98 6.21 -10.98
CA MET A 71 7.69 5.31 -10.07
C MET A 71 8.88 5.95 -9.36
N LYS A 72 9.00 7.26 -9.43
CA LYS A 72 10.02 7.99 -8.69
C LYS A 72 9.50 8.30 -7.28
N PRO A 73 10.39 8.45 -6.30
CA PRO A 73 9.95 8.83 -4.97
C PRO A 73 9.20 10.16 -5.00
N VAL A 74 8.11 10.23 -4.25
CA VAL A 74 7.37 11.47 -4.10
C VAL A 74 8.18 12.40 -3.20
N ALA A 75 8.21 13.68 -3.53
CA ALA A 75 8.98 14.64 -2.76
C ALA A 75 8.47 14.71 -1.33
N VAL A 76 9.41 14.60 -0.39
CA VAL A 76 9.06 14.62 1.02
C VAL A 76 8.60 15.97 1.52
N GLY A 77 8.80 16.98 0.73
CA GLY A 77 8.32 18.32 1.08
C GLY A 77 6.83 18.37 1.32
N TYR A 78 6.15 17.37 0.91
CA TYR A 78 4.76 17.31 1.14
C TYR A 78 4.40 17.10 2.63
N PHE A 79 5.38 16.76 3.43
CA PHE A 79 5.19 16.79 4.85
C PHE A 79 5.26 18.18 5.39
N GLY A 80 5.98 18.89 4.72
CA GLY A 80 6.17 20.18 5.14
C GLY A 80 5.25 21.09 4.49
N ARG A 81 4.96 20.75 4.04
CA ARG A 81 4.51 21.71 3.62
C ARG A 81 3.92 22.30 4.43
N ALA A 82 4.39 22.18 4.74
CA ALA A 82 4.05 22.64 5.35
C ALA A 82 3.76 23.77 5.09
N ASP A 83 4.03 23.81 4.37
CA ASP A 83 3.89 24.62 3.98
C ASP A 83 3.08 24.89 4.31
N LEU A 84 3.20 24.41 4.54
CA LEU A 84 2.71 24.41 4.88
C LEU A 84 2.74 25.04 5.55
#